data_bcab667f0e987c031f374951af3bc7a1
#
_entry.id   bcab667f0e987c031f374951af3bc7a1
#
_cell.length_a   1.000
_cell.length_b   1.000
_cell.length_c   1.000
_cell.angle_alpha   90.00
_cell.angle_beta   90.00
_cell.angle_gamma   90.00
#
_symmetry.space_group_name_H-M   'P 1'
#
loop_
_entity.id
_entity.type
_entity.pdbx_description
1 polymer ?
#
loop_
_entity_poly.entity_id
_entity_poly.type
_entity_poly.pdbx_seq_one_letter_code
_entity_poly.pdbx_strand_id
1 'polypeptide(L)'
;MANINKPIEMISCCNTLGEIVPIKFRLEGAEHEMIVAPIKELVYKSESHKAGVQTFEYGCKINIEDREQLVEVSYQVQNHKWILKKIIYG
;
A
#
# COMPACT_ATOMS: atom_id res chain seq x y z
N MET A 1 -2.56 -13.35 10.21
CA MET A 1 -2.46 -11.95 9.79
C MET A 1 -1.32 -11.28 10.51
N ALA A 2 -0.42 -10.65 9.78
CA ALA A 2 0.77 -10.05 10.36
C ALA A 2 0.80 -8.54 10.10
N ASN A 3 1.09 -7.77 11.14
CA ASN A 3 1.32 -6.34 11.01
C ASN A 3 2.80 -6.12 10.67
N ILE A 4 3.04 -5.44 9.57
CA ILE A 4 4.39 -5.27 9.04
C ILE A 4 4.91 -3.86 9.28
N ASN A 5 4.09 -2.84 8.97
CA ASN A 5 4.42 -1.42 9.11
C ASN A 5 5.74 -1.06 8.42
N LYS A 6 5.90 -1.51 7.18
CA LYS A 6 7.14 -1.32 6.44
C LYS A 6 6.99 -0.18 5.44
N PRO A 7 7.92 0.79 5.42
CA PRO A 7 7.89 1.85 4.40
C PRO A 7 8.07 1.27 3.01
N ILE A 8 7.31 1.81 2.05
CA ILE A 8 7.38 1.37 0.66
C ILE A 8 7.44 2.59 -0.26
N GLU A 9 7.94 2.37 -1.47
CA GLU A 9 7.87 3.37 -2.52
C GLU A 9 6.66 3.04 -3.40
N MET A 10 5.81 4.03 -3.63
CA MET A 10 4.56 3.81 -4.36
C MET A 10 4.53 4.66 -5.62
N ILE A 11 4.15 4.05 -6.73
CA ILE A 11 3.70 4.78 -7.91
C ILE A 11 2.19 4.89 -7.79
N SER A 12 1.69 6.10 -7.72
CA SER A 12 0.27 6.36 -7.58
C SER A 12 -0.17 7.38 -8.62
N CYS A 13 -1.46 7.39 -8.88
CA CYS A 13 -2.08 8.34 -9.79
C CYS A 13 -3.07 9.19 -9.02
N CYS A 14 -3.00 10.52 -9.22
CA CYS A 14 -4.02 11.42 -8.73
C CYS A 14 -4.95 11.70 -9.90
N ASN A 15 -6.19 11.22 -9.83
CA ASN A 15 -7.12 11.37 -10.94
C ASN A 15 -7.73 12.77 -11.00
N THR A 16 -8.59 13.00 -11.99
CA THR A 16 -9.20 14.32 -12.19
C THR A 16 -10.14 14.74 -11.08
N LEU A 17 -10.55 13.81 -10.24
CA LEU A 17 -11.39 14.10 -9.07
C LEU A 17 -10.56 14.35 -7.80
N GLY A 18 -9.23 14.31 -7.92
CA GLY A 18 -8.35 14.50 -6.77
C GLY A 18 -8.15 13.27 -5.92
N GLU A 19 -8.58 12.11 -6.42
CA GLU A 19 -8.40 10.85 -5.68
C GLU A 19 -7.04 10.25 -5.97
N ILE A 20 -6.38 9.76 -4.92
CA ILE A 20 -5.09 9.09 -5.03
C ILE A 20 -5.30 7.60 -5.14
N VAL A 21 -4.80 7.02 -6.25
CA VAL A 21 -4.98 5.61 -6.56
C VAL A 21 -3.61 4.94 -6.64
N PRO A 22 -3.32 3.96 -5.78
CA PRO A 22 -2.03 3.26 -5.85
C PRO A 22 -2.00 2.32 -7.05
N ILE A 23 -0.87 2.28 -7.74
CA ILE A 23 -0.70 1.51 -8.98
C ILE A 23 0.23 0.30 -8.77
N LYS A 24 1.43 0.57 -8.25
CA LYS A 24 2.39 -0.48 -7.91
C LYS A 24 3.38 0.07 -6.91
N PHE A 25 3.94 -0.81 -6.10
CA PHE A 25 4.93 -0.38 -5.13
C PHE A 25 6.12 -1.31 -5.14
N ARG A 26 7.19 -0.86 -4.52
CA ARG A 26 8.36 -1.70 -4.29
C ARG A 26 8.84 -1.53 -2.87
N LEU A 27 9.47 -2.57 -2.36
CA LEU A 27 10.00 -2.59 -1.01
C LEU A 27 11.30 -3.37 -1.02
N GLU A 28 12.10 -3.10 0.01
CA GLU A 28 13.35 -3.82 0.19
C GLU A 28 13.07 -5.13 0.93
N GLY A 29 13.55 -6.23 0.37
CA GLY A 29 13.41 -7.53 0.99
C GLY A 29 14.50 -7.80 2.02
N ALA A 30 14.48 -9.02 2.58
CA ALA A 30 15.37 -9.40 3.68
C ALA A 30 16.85 -9.39 3.27
N GLU A 31 17.14 -9.59 2.00
CA GLU A 31 18.52 -9.61 1.48
C GLU A 31 18.85 -8.34 0.71
N HIS A 32 18.16 -7.25 1.02
CA HIS A 32 18.33 -5.96 0.36
C HIS A 32 17.95 -5.95 -1.12
N GLU A 33 17.27 -6.99 -1.59
CA GLU A 33 16.74 -6.99 -2.95
C GLU A 33 15.50 -6.11 -3.03
N MET A 34 15.25 -5.51 -4.19
CA MET A 34 14.05 -4.71 -4.41
C MET A 34 12.95 -5.59 -4.97
N ILE A 35 11.85 -5.67 -4.24
CA ILE A 35 10.67 -6.46 -4.64
C ILE A 35 9.63 -5.51 -5.19
N VAL A 36 9.17 -5.76 -6.42
CA VAL A 36 8.15 -4.94 -7.08
C VAL A 36 6.82 -5.67 -7.00
N ALA A 37 5.80 -4.96 -6.55
CA ALA A 37 4.46 -5.51 -6.38
C ALA A 37 3.45 -4.68 -7.17
N PRO A 38 3.09 -5.13 -8.37
CA PRO A 38 1.99 -4.48 -9.10
C PRO A 38 0.67 -4.73 -8.39
N ILE A 39 -0.17 -3.70 -8.33
CA ILE A 39 -1.50 -3.82 -7.73
C ILE A 39 -2.44 -4.26 -8.83
N LYS A 40 -3.04 -5.44 -8.65
CA LYS A 40 -3.96 -6.00 -9.62
C LYS A 40 -5.37 -5.48 -9.44
N GLU A 41 -5.77 -5.25 -8.19
CA GLU A 41 -7.13 -4.83 -7.90
C GLU A 41 -7.16 -4.11 -6.56
N LEU A 42 -7.93 -3.01 -6.48
CA LEU A 42 -8.25 -2.36 -5.22
C LEU A 42 -9.54 -3.00 -4.69
N VAL A 43 -9.46 -3.58 -3.51
CA VAL A 43 -10.59 -4.28 -2.91
C VAL A 43 -11.43 -3.35 -2.04
N TYR A 44 -10.75 -2.47 -1.30
CA TYR A 44 -11.44 -1.48 -0.47
C TYR A 44 -10.56 -0.27 -0.27
N LYS A 45 -11.21 0.83 0.15
CA LYS A 45 -10.54 2.06 0.53
C LYS A 45 -11.26 2.62 1.74
N SER A 46 -10.50 3.07 2.73
CA SER A 46 -11.06 3.76 3.88
C SER A 46 -10.18 4.93 4.25
N GLU A 47 -10.75 5.83 5.05
CA GLU A 47 -10.04 7.02 5.52
C GLU A 47 -10.14 7.08 7.03
N SER A 48 -9.05 7.46 7.70
CA SER A 48 -9.07 7.65 9.13
C SER A 48 -8.38 8.94 9.51
N HIS A 49 -8.82 9.51 10.65
CA HIS A 49 -8.19 10.67 11.27
C HIS A 49 -7.88 10.28 12.71
N LYS A 50 -6.61 10.19 13.04
CA LYS A 50 -6.16 9.89 14.40
C LYS A 50 -5.16 10.93 14.83
N ALA A 51 -5.42 11.57 15.95
CA ALA A 51 -4.53 12.61 16.49
C ALA A 51 -4.19 13.68 15.46
N GLY A 52 -5.17 14.05 14.62
CA GLY A 52 -4.96 15.06 13.58
C GLY A 52 -4.25 14.58 12.34
N VAL A 53 -3.91 13.29 12.25
CA VAL A 53 -3.25 12.74 11.08
C VAL A 53 -4.27 12.06 10.20
N GLN A 54 -4.37 12.53 8.94
CA GLN A 54 -5.24 11.93 7.95
C GLN A 54 -4.51 10.81 7.22
N THR A 55 -5.15 9.65 7.14
CA THR A 55 -4.57 8.47 6.52
C THR A 55 -5.61 7.80 5.63
N PHE A 56 -5.21 7.43 4.42
CA PHE A 56 -6.02 6.59 3.55
C PHE A 56 -5.48 5.17 3.61
N GLU A 57 -6.38 4.19 3.71
CA GLU A 57 -6.01 2.79 3.75
C GLU A 57 -6.65 2.08 2.57
N TYR A 58 -5.84 1.28 1.86
CA TYR A 58 -6.27 0.58 0.66
C TYR A 58 -6.01 -0.91 0.83
N GLY A 59 -7.05 -1.72 0.59
CA GLY A 59 -6.87 -3.16 0.48
C GLY A 59 -6.57 -3.50 -0.96
N CYS A 60 -5.43 -4.12 -1.21
CA CYS A 60 -4.92 -4.34 -2.55
C CYS A 60 -4.61 -5.81 -2.79
N LYS A 61 -5.06 -6.33 -3.93
CA LYS A 61 -4.56 -7.61 -4.41
C LYS A 61 -3.30 -7.36 -5.21
N ILE A 62 -2.22 -8.03 -4.85
CA ILE A 62 -0.92 -7.89 -5.50
C ILE A 62 -0.41 -9.26 -5.93
N ASN A 63 0.56 -9.25 -6.85
CA ASN A 63 1.28 -10.45 -7.26
C ASN A 63 2.75 -10.25 -6.95
N ILE A 64 3.31 -11.18 -6.18
CA ILE A 64 4.74 -11.26 -5.95
C ILE A 64 5.16 -12.69 -6.26
N GLU A 65 6.08 -12.86 -7.23
CA GLU A 65 6.63 -14.18 -7.59
C GLU A 65 5.52 -15.19 -7.90
N ASP A 66 4.55 -14.78 -8.71
CA ASP A 66 3.40 -15.59 -9.14
C ASP A 66 2.48 -16.00 -7.99
N ARG A 67 2.56 -15.31 -6.86
CA ARG A 67 1.68 -15.56 -5.72
C ARG A 67 0.79 -14.35 -5.50
N GLU A 68 -0.50 -14.61 -5.40
CA GLU A 68 -1.46 -13.55 -5.09
C GLU A 68 -1.56 -13.36 -3.59
N GLN A 69 -1.51 -12.09 -3.17
CA GLN A 69 -1.68 -11.72 -1.77
C GLN A 69 -2.66 -10.58 -1.66
N LEU A 70 -3.41 -10.55 -0.58
CA LEU A 70 -4.22 -9.38 -0.22
C LEU A 70 -3.50 -8.65 0.90
N VAL A 71 -3.16 -7.39 0.65
CA VAL A 71 -2.41 -6.59 1.62
C VAL A 71 -3.14 -5.28 1.86
N GLU A 72 -2.82 -4.64 2.97
CA GLU A 72 -3.30 -3.29 3.22
C GLU A 72 -2.13 -2.33 3.21
N VAL A 73 -2.23 -1.29 2.38
CA VAL A 73 -1.25 -0.20 2.34
C VAL A 73 -1.91 1.06 2.84
N SER A 74 -1.12 1.93 3.44
CA SER A 74 -1.59 3.14 4.07
C SER A 74 -0.83 4.33 3.52
N TYR A 75 -1.55 5.42 3.22
CA TYR A 75 -0.97 6.68 2.77
C TYR A 75 -1.20 7.75 3.83
N GLN A 76 -0.11 8.28 4.36
CA GLN A 76 -0.16 9.38 5.32
C GLN A 76 -0.11 10.71 4.57
N VAL A 77 -1.23 11.43 4.58
CA VAL A 77 -1.40 12.61 3.73
C VAL A 77 -0.38 13.72 4.05
N GLN A 78 -0.20 14.03 5.34
CA GLN A 78 0.69 15.13 5.71
C GLN A 78 2.16 14.85 5.44
N ASN A 79 2.56 13.60 5.53
CA ASN A 79 3.96 13.20 5.37
C ASN A 79 4.28 12.70 3.97
N HIS A 80 3.26 12.48 3.13
CA HIS A 80 3.40 11.91 1.78
C HIS A 80 4.14 10.58 1.82
N LYS A 81 3.81 9.74 2.81
CA LYS A 81 4.48 8.45 3.00
C LYS A 81 3.51 7.30 2.81
N TRP A 82 4.00 6.24 2.15
CA TRP A 82 3.26 5.01 1.98
C TRP A 82 3.87 3.93 2.86
N ILE A 83 3.03 3.14 3.49
CA ILE A 83 3.44 2.07 4.41
C ILE A 83 2.67 0.80 4.07
N LEU A 84 3.38 -0.30 3.97
CA LEU A 84 2.75 -1.62 3.92
C LEU A 84 2.38 -2.01 5.34
N LYS A 85 1.08 -1.93 5.64
CA LYS A 85 0.60 -2.11 7.02
C LYS A 85 0.56 -3.57 7.42
N LYS A 86 -0.02 -4.42 6.58
CA LYS A 86 -0.20 -5.82 6.93
C LYS A 86 -0.52 -6.64 5.70
N ILE A 87 -0.26 -7.95 5.83
CA ILE A 87 -0.73 -8.94 4.86
C ILE A 87 -2.00 -9.54 5.44
N ILE A 88 -3.11 -9.46 4.69
CA ILE A 88 -4.39 -9.99 5.13
C ILE A 88 -4.46 -11.49 4.85
N TYR A 89 -4.01 -11.90 3.64
CA TYR A 89 -3.81 -13.31 3.33
C TYR A 89 -2.76 -13.47 2.23
N GLY A 90 -2.31 -14.68 2.06
CA GLY A 90 -1.28 -15.06 1.09
C GLY A 90 -0.05 -15.57 1.75
#